data_5bf0784b492ad4cfefc56ae62a794ba9
#
_entry.id   5bf0784b492ad4cfefc56ae62a794ba9
#
_cell.length_a   1.000
_cell.length_b   1.000
_cell.length_c   1.000
_cell.angle_alpha   90.00
_cell.angle_beta   90.00
_cell.angle_gamma   90.00
#
_symmetry.space_group_name_H-M   'P 1'
#
loop_
_entity.id
_entity.type
_entity.pdbx_description
1 polymer ?
#
loop_
_entity_poly.entity_id
_entity_poly.type
_entity_poly.pdbx_seq_one_letter_code
_entity_poly.pdbx_strand_id
1 'polypeptide(L)'
;MRSCQHRYGDCFRAEFGAGRHFYFLSDPKVIEQVLTANPANFDSGRANWILRPTVGDNSLLLLDGDRHQRHRQLLMPPFHGERMKAYGELICRLTEQVASQWPLNQPFATRPEIQKISLSIILQAVFGLTEGPRCDRLRSLMDALLKLTTSRFGFVMAFFPILQRDYGAWSPGRRFNQVMHQIDEELYAEIRERRHAFDPTRSDILTLLLAARDETGQPMTDVELRDELMTLLLAGHETTATAITWAIYWIHYLPAVKAKLLTELASLEKQPDLGAIVRLPYLNAICYETLRIYPIALITLPRILKVPMEIGGYQFEPESLLAPCIYLVHQRPDLYPEPTTFRPERFLERQFSPYEYFPFGGSNRRCIGAAFALYEMKLVLATLLTRYELTLAETKPVVPIRRGVTTAPKGGVKLIAKGQHSAVSTPIASLCQT
;
A
#
# COMPACT_ATOMS: atom_id res chain seq x y z
N MET A 1 21.46 -3.77 1.41
CA MET A 1 20.91 -5.11 1.65
C MET A 1 21.60 -6.18 0.78
N ARG A 2 21.63 -6.07 -0.57
CA ARG A 2 22.32 -7.07 -1.43
C ARG A 2 23.78 -7.31 -1.05
N SER A 3 24.56 -6.26 -0.79
CA SER A 3 25.97 -6.41 -0.37
C SER A 3 26.10 -7.16 0.96
N CYS A 4 25.14 -6.98 1.88
CA CYS A 4 25.13 -7.74 3.13
C CYS A 4 24.78 -9.21 2.89
N GLN A 5 23.76 -9.49 2.08
CA GLN A 5 23.39 -10.86 1.70
C GLN A 5 24.57 -11.59 1.02
N HIS A 6 25.22 -10.92 0.07
CA HIS A 6 26.38 -11.50 -0.62
C HIS A 6 27.55 -11.80 0.32
N ARG A 7 27.74 -10.97 1.37
CA ARG A 7 28.86 -11.13 2.32
C ARG A 7 28.55 -12.09 3.45
N TYR A 8 27.30 -12.14 3.93
CA TYR A 8 26.93 -12.82 5.17
C TYR A 8 25.92 -13.96 4.97
N GLY A 9 25.46 -14.19 3.72
CA GLY A 9 24.47 -15.24 3.40
C GLY A 9 23.03 -14.77 3.58
N ASP A 10 22.11 -15.75 3.54
CA ASP A 10 20.67 -15.52 3.52
C ASP A 10 20.04 -15.17 4.89
N CYS A 11 20.81 -15.31 5.96
CA CYS A 11 20.46 -14.84 7.30
C CYS A 11 21.61 -13.96 7.83
N PHE A 12 21.35 -12.67 8.03
CA PHE A 12 22.36 -11.78 8.60
C PHE A 12 21.76 -10.82 9.62
N ARG A 13 22.56 -10.52 10.65
CA ARG A 13 22.20 -9.59 11.72
C ARG A 13 22.66 -8.18 11.37
N ALA A 14 21.79 -7.19 11.65
CA ALA A 14 22.14 -5.78 11.65
C ALA A 14 21.66 -5.12 12.95
N GLU A 15 22.47 -4.23 13.48
CA GLU A 15 22.12 -3.46 14.69
C GLU A 15 21.59 -2.08 14.32
N PHE A 16 20.41 -1.77 14.82
CA PHE A 16 19.77 -0.47 14.64
C PHE A 16 19.57 0.18 16.02
N GLY A 17 20.56 0.87 16.52
CA GLY A 17 20.51 1.65 17.75
C GLY A 17 19.96 0.89 18.99
N ALA A 18 20.27 1.34 20.18
CA ALA A 18 19.74 0.81 21.46
C ALA A 18 19.77 -0.73 21.63
N GLY A 19 20.78 -1.40 21.04
CA GLY A 19 20.98 -2.85 21.21
C GLY A 19 19.94 -3.76 20.53
N ARG A 20 19.13 -3.23 19.60
CA ARG A 20 18.13 -4.05 18.86
C ARG A 20 18.77 -4.75 17.68
N HIS A 21 18.65 -6.06 17.65
CA HIS A 21 19.19 -6.92 16.60
C HIS A 21 18.10 -7.33 15.61
N PHE A 22 18.21 -6.85 14.37
CA PHE A 22 17.38 -7.29 13.27
C PHE A 22 18.05 -8.42 12.53
N TYR A 23 17.38 -9.53 12.40
CA TYR A 23 17.78 -10.65 11.54
C TYR A 23 17.03 -10.58 10.23
N PHE A 24 17.74 -10.24 9.16
CA PHE A 24 17.20 -10.22 7.80
C PHE A 24 17.26 -11.62 7.22
N LEU A 25 16.11 -12.12 6.77
CA LEU A 25 15.93 -13.47 6.24
C LEU A 25 15.58 -13.38 4.76
N SER A 26 16.31 -14.12 3.90
CA SER A 26 16.12 -14.13 2.44
C SER A 26 16.06 -15.51 1.81
N ASP A 27 16.12 -16.59 2.58
CA ASP A 27 15.83 -17.94 2.13
C ASP A 27 14.33 -18.21 2.23
N PRO A 28 13.62 -18.56 1.13
CA PRO A 28 12.19 -18.86 1.16
C PRO A 28 11.79 -19.96 2.15
N LYS A 29 12.62 -20.99 2.34
CA LYS A 29 12.35 -22.08 3.28
C LYS A 29 12.42 -21.61 4.74
N VAL A 30 13.38 -20.74 5.06
CA VAL A 30 13.50 -20.10 6.38
C VAL A 30 12.32 -19.14 6.61
N ILE A 31 11.93 -18.38 5.59
CA ILE A 31 10.78 -17.47 5.64
C ILE A 31 9.48 -18.25 5.83
N GLU A 32 9.32 -19.38 5.15
CA GLU A 32 8.17 -20.27 5.35
C GLU A 32 8.03 -20.69 6.82
N GLN A 33 9.12 -21.15 7.44
CA GLN A 33 9.11 -21.55 8.85
C GLN A 33 8.70 -20.38 9.77
N VAL A 34 9.21 -19.15 9.52
CA VAL A 34 8.79 -17.96 10.28
C VAL A 34 7.33 -17.60 10.07
N LEU A 35 6.84 -17.70 8.83
CA LEU A 35 5.47 -17.29 8.49
C LEU A 35 4.42 -18.32 8.89
N THR A 36 4.79 -19.61 9.00
CA THR A 36 3.90 -20.70 9.41
C THR A 36 4.00 -21.06 10.89
N ALA A 37 5.03 -20.54 11.58
CA ALA A 37 5.17 -20.74 13.03
C ALA A 37 3.97 -20.18 13.81
N ASN A 38 3.75 -20.75 15.01
CA ASN A 38 2.66 -20.32 15.88
C ASN A 38 2.74 -18.81 16.16
N PRO A 39 1.73 -18.00 15.80
CA PRO A 39 1.72 -16.56 16.05
C PRO A 39 1.91 -16.16 17.51
N ALA A 40 1.54 -17.04 18.46
CA ALA A 40 1.74 -16.80 19.89
C ALA A 40 3.22 -16.69 20.30
N ASN A 41 4.13 -17.22 19.49
CA ASN A 41 5.58 -17.13 19.72
C ASN A 41 6.16 -15.76 19.36
N PHE A 42 5.36 -14.82 18.84
CA PHE A 42 5.82 -13.52 18.35
C PHE A 42 5.00 -12.35 18.90
N ASP A 43 5.69 -11.23 19.13
CA ASP A 43 5.11 -9.90 19.33
C ASP A 43 5.35 -9.05 18.08
N SER A 44 4.45 -9.14 17.12
CA SER A 44 4.57 -8.37 15.86
C SER A 44 4.14 -6.92 16.03
N GLY A 45 3.12 -6.66 16.87
CA GLY A 45 2.65 -5.31 17.17
C GLY A 45 3.72 -4.50 17.88
N ARG A 46 4.34 -5.08 18.92
CA ARG A 46 5.47 -4.47 19.64
C ARG A 46 6.65 -4.16 18.73
N ALA A 47 6.90 -4.98 17.72
CA ALA A 47 7.95 -4.74 16.72
C ALA A 47 7.72 -3.46 15.89
N ASN A 48 6.47 -3.06 15.72
CA ASN A 48 6.06 -1.94 14.88
C ASN A 48 5.77 -0.63 15.66
N TRP A 49 6.24 -0.53 16.89
CA TRP A 49 6.03 0.61 17.79
C TRP A 49 6.31 1.98 17.16
N ILE A 50 7.18 2.06 16.15
CA ILE A 50 7.51 3.30 15.44
C ILE A 50 6.30 3.93 14.73
N LEU A 51 5.26 3.15 14.45
CA LEU A 51 4.01 3.61 13.82
C LEU A 51 3.02 4.17 14.84
N ARG A 52 3.20 3.86 16.13
CA ARG A 52 2.29 4.22 17.23
C ARG A 52 1.87 5.70 17.25
N PRO A 53 2.78 6.68 17.09
CA PRO A 53 2.40 8.08 17.14
C PRO A 53 1.44 8.51 16.02
N THR A 54 1.41 7.73 14.93
CA THR A 54 0.60 8.03 13.75
C THR A 54 -0.72 7.26 13.74
N VAL A 55 -0.67 5.94 14.02
CA VAL A 55 -1.84 5.08 13.86
C VAL A 55 -2.62 4.83 15.16
N GLY A 56 -2.03 5.10 16.34
CA GLY A 56 -2.63 4.84 17.65
C GLY A 56 -2.43 3.42 18.16
N ASP A 57 -2.73 3.20 19.45
CA ASP A 57 -2.44 1.95 20.17
C ASP A 57 -3.36 0.77 19.76
N ASN A 58 -4.53 1.06 19.21
CA ASN A 58 -5.51 0.04 18.80
C ASN A 58 -5.45 -0.29 17.31
N SER A 59 -4.48 0.24 16.58
CA SER A 59 -4.26 -0.11 15.18
C SER A 59 -3.93 -1.59 15.03
N LEU A 60 -4.52 -2.25 14.02
CA LEU A 60 -4.21 -3.63 13.62
C LEU A 60 -2.70 -3.88 13.45
N LEU A 61 -1.92 -2.85 13.10
CA LEU A 61 -0.48 -2.95 12.93
C LEU A 61 0.27 -3.10 14.25
N LEU A 62 -0.32 -2.66 15.38
CA LEU A 62 0.30 -2.62 16.71
C LEU A 62 -0.30 -3.65 17.67
N LEU A 63 -1.41 -4.26 17.33
CA LEU A 63 -2.06 -5.28 18.16
C LEU A 63 -1.39 -6.63 17.98
N ASP A 64 -1.42 -7.46 19.04
CA ASP A 64 -0.99 -8.85 19.05
C ASP A 64 -2.09 -9.76 19.62
N GLY A 65 -1.94 -11.07 19.48
CA GLY A 65 -2.82 -12.10 20.04
C GLY A 65 -4.29 -11.93 19.63
N ASP A 66 -5.19 -12.17 20.59
CA ASP A 66 -6.65 -12.18 20.39
C ASP A 66 -7.18 -10.81 19.94
N ARG A 67 -6.59 -9.70 20.45
CA ARG A 67 -6.97 -8.35 20.01
C ARG A 67 -6.69 -8.13 18.53
N HIS A 68 -5.53 -8.57 18.04
CA HIS A 68 -5.21 -8.52 16.61
C HIS A 68 -6.18 -9.37 15.80
N GLN A 69 -6.49 -10.59 16.25
CA GLN A 69 -7.42 -11.48 15.57
C GLN A 69 -8.81 -10.85 15.49
N ARG A 70 -9.33 -10.32 16.60
CA ARG A 70 -10.63 -9.63 16.66
C ARG A 70 -10.68 -8.46 15.66
N HIS A 71 -9.71 -7.55 15.70
CA HIS A 71 -9.68 -6.40 14.78
C HIS A 71 -9.57 -6.85 13.32
N ARG A 72 -8.75 -7.85 13.04
CA ARG A 72 -8.62 -8.39 11.69
C ARG A 72 -9.94 -8.97 11.17
N GLN A 73 -10.68 -9.70 11.98
CA GLN A 73 -12.00 -10.25 11.61
C GLN A 73 -13.00 -9.15 11.31
N LEU A 74 -13.03 -8.07 12.09
CA LEU A 74 -13.91 -6.92 11.89
C LEU A 74 -13.56 -6.10 10.64
N LEU A 75 -12.26 -5.99 10.32
CA LEU A 75 -11.75 -5.16 9.22
C LEU A 75 -11.72 -5.88 7.85
N MET A 76 -11.74 -7.21 7.81
CA MET A 76 -11.61 -7.94 6.53
C MET A 76 -12.83 -7.85 5.60
N PRO A 77 -14.09 -7.91 6.07
CA PRO A 77 -15.27 -7.99 5.21
C PRO A 77 -15.39 -6.87 4.17
N PRO A 78 -15.03 -5.60 4.45
CA PRO A 78 -15.08 -4.53 3.46
C PRO A 78 -14.22 -4.74 2.21
N PHE A 79 -13.16 -5.56 2.29
CA PHE A 79 -12.20 -5.76 1.20
C PHE A 79 -12.47 -7.00 0.35
N HIS A 80 -13.68 -7.61 0.44
CA HIS A 80 -14.02 -8.85 -0.25
C HIS A 80 -15.43 -8.81 -0.87
N GLY A 81 -15.66 -9.70 -1.84
CA GLY A 81 -17.00 -9.96 -2.42
C GLY A 81 -17.55 -8.85 -3.31
N GLU A 82 -18.87 -8.71 -3.34
CA GLU A 82 -19.62 -7.76 -4.21
C GLU A 82 -19.21 -6.28 -4.01
N ARG A 83 -18.70 -5.93 -2.83
CA ARG A 83 -18.27 -4.54 -2.53
C ARG A 83 -17.12 -4.09 -3.40
N MET A 84 -16.27 -5.02 -3.84
CA MET A 84 -15.18 -4.73 -4.76
C MET A 84 -15.70 -4.17 -6.10
N LYS A 85 -16.92 -4.57 -6.55
CA LYS A 85 -17.51 -4.03 -7.78
C LYS A 85 -17.85 -2.55 -7.63
N ALA A 86 -18.51 -2.17 -6.53
CA ALA A 86 -18.85 -0.76 -6.26
C ALA A 86 -17.59 0.12 -6.18
N TYR A 87 -16.50 -0.39 -5.58
CA TYR A 87 -15.22 0.32 -5.59
C TYR A 87 -14.61 0.42 -6.99
N GLY A 88 -14.89 -0.52 -7.89
CA GLY A 88 -14.35 -0.49 -9.25
C GLY A 88 -14.86 0.69 -10.07
N GLU A 89 -16.16 0.95 -10.07
CA GLU A 89 -16.77 2.11 -10.73
C GLU A 89 -16.23 3.42 -10.15
N LEU A 90 -16.14 3.48 -8.83
CA LEU A 90 -15.53 4.59 -8.11
C LEU A 90 -14.09 4.86 -8.56
N ILE A 91 -13.26 3.82 -8.64
CA ILE A 91 -11.85 3.91 -9.04
C ILE A 91 -11.74 4.48 -10.46
N CYS A 92 -12.51 3.95 -11.42
CA CYS A 92 -12.51 4.42 -12.81
C CYS A 92 -12.93 5.89 -12.89
N ARG A 93 -14.03 6.26 -12.27
CA ARG A 93 -14.58 7.63 -12.28
C ARG A 93 -13.60 8.63 -11.65
N LEU A 94 -13.05 8.36 -10.48
CA LEU A 94 -12.07 9.26 -9.83
C LEU A 94 -10.77 9.35 -10.62
N THR A 95 -10.33 8.27 -11.26
CA THR A 95 -9.16 8.29 -12.14
C THR A 95 -9.38 9.24 -13.30
N GLU A 96 -10.54 9.18 -13.97
CA GLU A 96 -10.88 10.09 -15.08
C GLU A 96 -11.02 11.53 -14.60
N GLN A 97 -11.69 11.76 -13.48
CA GLN A 97 -11.89 13.09 -12.92
C GLN A 97 -10.55 13.81 -12.66
N VAL A 98 -9.57 13.11 -12.08
CA VAL A 98 -8.24 13.69 -11.83
C VAL A 98 -7.43 13.81 -13.12
N ALA A 99 -7.45 12.78 -13.97
CA ALA A 99 -6.65 12.77 -15.19
C ALA A 99 -7.13 13.78 -16.24
N SER A 100 -8.43 14.12 -16.26
CA SER A 100 -8.97 15.18 -17.13
C SER A 100 -8.41 16.58 -16.85
N GLN A 101 -7.82 16.79 -15.67
CA GLN A 101 -7.21 18.05 -15.25
C GLN A 101 -5.71 18.12 -15.56
N TRP A 102 -5.12 17.07 -16.12
CA TRP A 102 -3.69 17.05 -16.42
C TRP A 102 -3.32 18.03 -17.53
N PRO A 103 -2.17 18.71 -17.40
CA PRO A 103 -1.73 19.63 -18.43
C PRO A 103 -1.40 18.86 -19.72
N LEU A 104 -1.96 19.32 -20.85
CA LEU A 104 -1.69 18.74 -22.17
C LEU A 104 -0.37 19.26 -22.73
N ASN A 105 0.38 18.36 -23.36
CA ASN A 105 1.66 18.63 -24.04
C ASN A 105 2.74 19.28 -23.16
N GLN A 106 2.62 19.15 -21.84
CA GLN A 106 3.60 19.66 -20.87
C GLN A 106 4.00 18.54 -19.89
N PRO A 107 5.28 18.50 -19.47
CA PRO A 107 5.73 17.56 -18.46
C PRO A 107 5.08 17.83 -17.10
N PHE A 108 4.58 16.78 -16.46
CA PHE A 108 4.08 16.84 -15.08
C PHE A 108 4.59 15.65 -14.27
N ALA A 109 4.66 15.83 -12.95
CA ALA A 109 5.05 14.76 -12.03
C ALA A 109 3.87 13.82 -11.80
N THR A 110 4.00 12.56 -12.22
CA THR A 110 2.92 11.56 -12.18
C THR A 110 2.54 11.18 -10.75
N ARG A 111 3.53 11.01 -9.85
CA ARG A 111 3.27 10.50 -8.50
C ARG A 111 2.30 11.37 -7.67
N PRO A 112 2.42 12.71 -7.61
CA PRO A 112 1.43 13.55 -6.94
C PRO A 112 0.02 13.39 -7.50
N GLU A 113 -0.12 13.22 -8.81
CA GLU A 113 -1.42 13.04 -9.45
C GLU A 113 -2.04 11.68 -9.11
N ILE A 114 -1.24 10.61 -9.12
CA ILE A 114 -1.71 9.28 -8.68
C ILE A 114 -2.01 9.28 -7.17
N GLN A 115 -1.28 10.05 -6.36
CA GLN A 115 -1.61 10.22 -4.93
C GLN A 115 -2.97 10.90 -4.74
N LYS A 116 -3.33 11.90 -5.57
CA LYS A 116 -4.67 12.51 -5.53
C LYS A 116 -5.76 11.49 -5.86
N ILE A 117 -5.54 10.66 -6.90
CA ILE A 117 -6.48 9.59 -7.27
C ILE A 117 -6.65 8.64 -6.08
N SER A 118 -5.57 8.05 -5.59
CA SER A 118 -5.62 7.03 -4.53
C SER A 118 -6.17 7.58 -3.20
N LEU A 119 -5.83 8.84 -2.83
CA LEU A 119 -6.39 9.47 -1.65
C LEU A 119 -7.91 9.73 -1.79
N SER A 120 -8.36 10.14 -2.97
CA SER A 120 -9.80 10.33 -3.23
C SER A 120 -10.56 9.00 -3.15
N ILE A 121 -9.97 7.93 -3.70
CA ILE A 121 -10.53 6.57 -3.62
C ILE A 121 -10.66 6.14 -2.15
N ILE A 122 -9.60 6.28 -1.34
CA ILE A 122 -9.64 5.82 0.05
C ILE A 122 -10.60 6.67 0.90
N LEU A 123 -10.67 8.00 0.70
CA LEU A 123 -11.63 8.85 1.41
C LEU A 123 -13.07 8.47 1.09
N GLN A 124 -13.38 8.18 -0.16
CA GLN A 124 -14.72 7.76 -0.54
C GLN A 124 -15.03 6.32 -0.11
N ALA A 125 -14.08 5.39 -0.26
CA ALA A 125 -14.28 4.01 0.16
C ALA A 125 -14.41 3.88 1.69
N VAL A 126 -13.63 4.65 2.46
CA VAL A 126 -13.61 4.56 3.93
C VAL A 126 -14.75 5.35 4.55
N PHE A 127 -15.00 6.58 4.11
CA PHE A 127 -15.97 7.49 4.75
C PHE A 127 -17.19 7.79 3.88
N GLY A 128 -17.18 7.42 2.61
CA GLY A 128 -18.19 7.88 1.64
C GLY A 128 -18.09 9.38 1.35
N LEU A 129 -16.95 10.02 1.62
CA LEU A 129 -16.72 11.44 1.37
C LEU A 129 -16.26 11.65 -0.06
N THR A 130 -17.05 12.37 -0.85
CA THR A 130 -16.75 12.74 -2.24
C THR A 130 -16.19 14.15 -2.34
N GLU A 131 -16.88 15.10 -1.72
CA GLU A 131 -16.64 16.54 -1.79
C GLU A 131 -17.02 17.20 -0.46
N GLY A 132 -16.68 18.49 -0.33
CA GLY A 132 -17.05 19.31 0.81
C GLY A 132 -15.89 19.60 1.79
N PRO A 133 -16.13 20.52 2.74
CA PRO A 133 -15.06 21.08 3.59
C PRO A 133 -14.27 20.04 4.37
N ARG A 134 -14.94 18.99 4.90
CA ARG A 134 -14.27 17.91 5.63
C ARG A 134 -13.36 17.08 4.72
N CYS A 135 -13.82 16.75 3.51
CA CYS A 135 -13.03 16.01 2.54
C CYS A 135 -11.75 16.78 2.17
N ASP A 136 -11.87 18.09 1.89
CA ASP A 136 -10.75 18.94 1.51
C ASP A 136 -9.79 19.15 2.68
N ARG A 137 -10.32 19.27 3.89
CA ARG A 137 -9.51 19.38 5.11
C ARG A 137 -8.72 18.10 5.36
N LEU A 138 -9.34 16.92 5.29
CA LEU A 138 -8.65 15.63 5.43
C LEU A 138 -7.59 15.45 4.34
N ARG A 139 -7.86 15.80 3.07
CA ARG A 139 -6.83 15.78 2.00
C ARG A 139 -5.63 16.63 2.36
N SER A 140 -5.85 17.87 2.77
CA SER A 140 -4.76 18.79 3.15
C SER A 140 -3.95 18.29 4.34
N LEU A 141 -4.62 17.75 5.36
CA LEU A 141 -3.99 17.22 6.56
C LEU A 141 -3.18 15.95 6.27
N MET A 142 -3.71 15.04 5.43
CA MET A 142 -2.99 13.83 5.01
C MET A 142 -1.74 14.17 4.18
N ASP A 143 -1.82 15.16 3.28
CA ASP A 143 -0.65 15.64 2.54
C ASP A 143 0.41 16.26 3.47
N ALA A 144 -0.01 17.06 4.46
CA ALA A 144 0.87 17.62 5.48
C ALA A 144 1.55 16.51 6.32
N LEU A 145 0.78 15.51 6.77
CA LEU A 145 1.30 14.38 7.53
C LEU A 145 2.33 13.58 6.73
N LEU A 146 2.04 13.29 5.46
CA LEU A 146 2.99 12.58 4.58
C LEU A 146 4.29 13.36 4.38
N LYS A 147 4.22 14.67 4.16
CA LYS A 147 5.42 15.52 4.03
C LYS A 147 6.27 15.46 5.30
N LEU A 148 5.65 15.45 6.48
CA LEU A 148 6.34 15.33 7.75
C LEU A 148 6.99 13.96 7.92
N THR A 149 6.24 12.88 7.74
CA THR A 149 6.66 11.51 8.05
C THR A 149 7.62 10.91 7.01
N THR A 150 7.49 11.27 5.72
CA THR A 150 8.36 10.75 4.65
C THR A 150 9.65 11.54 4.46
N SER A 151 9.83 12.65 5.15
CA SER A 151 11.09 13.42 5.15
C SER A 151 12.21 12.62 5.84
N ARG A 152 13.47 12.96 5.52
CA ARG A 152 14.62 12.34 6.22
C ARG A 152 14.57 12.57 7.72
N PHE A 153 14.18 13.77 8.12
CA PHE A 153 14.03 14.13 9.53
C PHE A 153 12.85 13.39 10.19
N GLY A 154 11.70 13.29 9.51
CA GLY A 154 10.55 12.54 10.01
C GLY A 154 10.85 11.08 10.26
N PHE A 155 11.67 10.46 9.41
CA PHE A 155 12.16 9.10 9.64
C PHE A 155 13.02 9.00 10.90
N VAL A 156 13.96 9.93 11.13
CA VAL A 156 14.76 9.95 12.38
C VAL A 156 13.86 10.18 13.59
N MET A 157 12.92 11.12 13.50
CA MET A 157 11.96 11.42 14.56
C MET A 157 11.13 10.18 14.96
N ALA A 158 10.78 9.29 14.01
CA ALA A 158 10.05 8.07 14.31
C ALA A 158 10.82 7.09 15.24
N PHE A 159 12.16 7.10 15.18
CA PHE A 159 13.01 6.25 16.04
C PHE A 159 13.38 6.89 17.38
N PHE A 160 13.24 8.20 17.52
CA PHE A 160 13.62 8.94 18.73
C PHE A 160 12.42 9.67 19.33
N PRO A 161 11.68 9.05 20.29
CA PRO A 161 10.48 9.63 20.89
C PRO A 161 10.67 11.02 21.49
N ILE A 162 11.90 11.34 21.94
CA ILE A 162 12.22 12.67 22.47
C ILE A 162 12.01 13.77 21.41
N LEU A 163 12.26 13.48 20.13
CA LEU A 163 12.07 14.43 19.03
C LEU A 163 10.59 14.63 18.65
N GLN A 164 9.70 13.76 19.16
CA GLN A 164 8.25 13.87 18.95
C GLN A 164 7.58 14.79 19.96
N ARG A 165 8.30 15.19 21.02
CA ARG A 165 7.77 16.09 22.04
C ARG A 165 7.65 17.53 21.51
N ASP A 166 6.72 18.25 22.07
CA ASP A 166 6.57 19.70 21.81
C ASP A 166 7.59 20.48 22.65
N TYR A 167 8.56 21.08 21.98
CA TYR A 167 9.56 21.98 22.57
C TYR A 167 9.34 23.44 22.15
N GLY A 168 8.10 23.82 21.79
CA GLY A 168 7.74 25.16 21.40
C GLY A 168 7.57 25.37 19.89
N ALA A 169 7.38 26.61 19.46
CA ALA A 169 6.88 26.99 18.13
C ALA A 169 7.70 26.44 16.94
N TRP A 170 8.98 26.21 17.13
CA TRP A 170 9.90 25.74 16.09
C TRP A 170 10.14 24.23 16.09
N SER A 171 9.53 23.51 17.05
CA SER A 171 9.79 22.09 17.16
C SER A 171 9.00 21.29 16.10
N PRO A 172 9.64 20.37 15.38
CA PRO A 172 8.95 19.48 14.44
C PRO A 172 7.90 18.58 15.12
N GLY A 173 8.14 18.21 16.37
CA GLY A 173 7.19 17.47 17.20
C GLY A 173 5.88 18.25 17.40
N ARG A 174 5.95 19.55 17.67
CA ARG A 174 4.75 20.39 17.77
C ARG A 174 3.92 20.37 16.48
N ARG A 175 4.57 20.58 15.33
CA ARG A 175 3.87 20.58 14.04
C ARG A 175 3.22 19.23 13.76
N PHE A 176 3.92 18.13 14.04
CA PHE A 176 3.38 16.79 13.91
C PHE A 176 2.15 16.60 14.79
N ASN A 177 2.26 16.96 16.10
CA ASN A 177 1.16 16.82 17.05
C ASN A 177 -0.05 17.69 16.67
N GLN A 178 0.16 18.90 16.15
CA GLN A 178 -0.92 19.76 15.66
C GLN A 178 -1.66 19.14 14.47
N VAL A 179 -0.92 18.58 13.49
CA VAL A 179 -1.54 17.90 12.34
C VAL A 179 -2.31 16.68 12.80
N MET A 180 -1.74 15.87 13.70
CA MET A 180 -2.42 14.68 14.25
C MET A 180 -3.69 15.06 15.01
N HIS A 181 -3.64 16.09 15.85
CA HIS A 181 -4.81 16.58 16.59
C HIS A 181 -5.95 17.01 15.64
N GLN A 182 -5.62 17.75 14.58
CA GLN A 182 -6.62 18.19 13.61
C GLN A 182 -7.22 17.00 12.83
N ILE A 183 -6.42 15.98 12.50
CA ILE A 183 -6.93 14.74 11.90
C ILE A 183 -7.87 14.04 12.87
N ASP A 184 -7.50 13.95 14.15
CA ASP A 184 -8.31 13.33 15.20
C ASP A 184 -9.66 14.03 15.38
N GLU A 185 -9.67 15.37 15.37
CA GLU A 185 -10.90 16.16 15.44
C GLU A 185 -11.87 15.79 14.31
N GLU A 186 -11.37 15.70 13.06
CA GLU A 186 -12.20 15.33 11.90
C GLU A 186 -12.68 13.87 11.98
N LEU A 187 -11.81 12.94 12.37
CA LEU A 187 -12.18 11.53 12.48
C LEU A 187 -13.21 11.28 13.58
N TYR A 188 -13.00 11.85 14.76
CA TYR A 188 -13.96 11.72 15.86
C TYR A 188 -15.28 12.45 15.59
N ALA A 189 -15.25 13.56 14.86
CA ALA A 189 -16.47 14.25 14.45
C ALA A 189 -17.29 13.35 13.50
N GLU A 190 -16.64 12.76 12.48
CA GLU A 190 -17.29 11.84 11.54
C GLU A 190 -17.85 10.59 12.26
N ILE A 191 -17.09 9.97 13.16
CA ILE A 191 -17.54 8.81 13.93
C ILE A 191 -18.78 9.15 14.76
N ARG A 192 -18.79 10.28 15.48
CA ARG A 192 -19.93 10.71 16.31
C ARG A 192 -21.17 10.99 15.47
N GLU A 193 -21.02 11.74 14.40
CA GLU A 193 -22.14 12.06 13.48
C GLU A 193 -22.76 10.80 12.91
N ARG A 194 -21.92 9.85 12.47
CA ARG A 194 -22.36 8.57 11.87
C ARG A 194 -22.99 7.62 12.90
N ARG A 195 -22.55 7.64 14.17
CA ARG A 195 -23.21 6.89 15.23
C ARG A 195 -24.58 7.47 15.58
N HIS A 196 -24.66 8.80 15.62
CA HIS A 196 -25.90 9.49 15.97
C HIS A 196 -26.97 9.36 14.87
N ALA A 197 -26.56 9.46 13.61
CA ALA A 197 -27.41 9.31 12.42
C ALA A 197 -26.95 8.09 11.62
N PHE A 198 -27.07 6.89 12.22
CA PHE A 198 -26.65 5.66 11.58
C PHE A 198 -27.56 5.30 10.41
N ASP A 199 -26.99 5.20 9.22
CA ASP A 199 -27.68 4.81 7.99
C ASP A 199 -27.10 3.49 7.47
N PRO A 200 -27.84 2.36 7.61
CA PRO A 200 -27.37 1.05 7.17
C PRO A 200 -27.34 0.88 5.64
N THR A 201 -27.91 1.82 4.88
CA THR A 201 -27.91 1.76 3.41
C THR A 201 -26.58 2.20 2.81
N ARG A 202 -25.75 2.89 3.57
CA ARG A 202 -24.40 3.30 3.14
C ARG A 202 -23.44 2.11 3.09
N SER A 203 -22.62 2.09 2.06
CA SER A 203 -21.70 0.97 1.77
C SER A 203 -20.23 1.26 2.11
N ASP A 204 -19.92 2.45 2.66
CA ASP A 204 -18.57 2.81 3.05
C ASP A 204 -18.05 1.98 4.25
N ILE A 205 -16.73 1.89 4.39
CA ILE A 205 -16.08 1.04 5.40
C ILE A 205 -16.45 1.48 6.81
N LEU A 206 -16.53 2.78 7.10
CA LEU A 206 -16.89 3.28 8.43
C LEU A 206 -18.29 2.79 8.84
N THR A 207 -19.28 2.86 7.93
CA THR A 207 -20.64 2.33 8.21
C THR A 207 -20.59 0.85 8.56
N LEU A 208 -19.77 0.07 7.85
CA LEU A 208 -19.62 -1.36 8.10
C LEU A 208 -18.96 -1.64 9.45
N LEU A 209 -17.93 -0.88 9.80
CA LEU A 209 -17.26 -1.03 11.10
C LEU A 209 -18.17 -0.61 12.26
N LEU A 210 -19.00 0.42 12.08
CA LEU A 210 -20.01 0.83 13.07
C LEU A 210 -21.07 -0.27 13.31
N ALA A 211 -21.45 -0.98 12.25
CA ALA A 211 -22.40 -2.09 12.32
C ALA A 211 -21.75 -3.40 12.83
N ALA A 212 -20.45 -3.56 12.64
CA ALA A 212 -19.74 -4.80 12.95
C ALA A 212 -19.77 -5.13 14.46
N ARG A 213 -19.87 -6.41 14.75
CA ARG A 213 -19.82 -6.98 16.12
C ARG A 213 -18.83 -8.11 16.13
N ASP A 214 -18.07 -8.22 17.20
CA ASP A 214 -17.21 -9.39 17.42
C ASP A 214 -18.01 -10.63 17.87
N GLU A 215 -17.31 -11.73 18.11
CA GLU A 215 -17.91 -13.00 18.52
C GLU A 215 -18.69 -12.91 19.85
N THR A 216 -18.42 -11.90 20.67
CA THR A 216 -19.13 -11.62 21.93
C THR A 216 -20.27 -10.60 21.78
N GLY A 217 -20.53 -10.14 20.54
CA GLY A 217 -21.54 -9.14 20.24
C GLY A 217 -21.11 -7.68 20.51
N GLN A 218 -19.83 -7.45 20.83
CA GLN A 218 -19.34 -6.11 21.17
C GLN A 218 -18.94 -5.31 19.91
N PRO A 219 -19.33 -4.02 19.81
CA PRO A 219 -18.88 -3.15 18.73
C PRO A 219 -17.45 -2.68 18.96
N MET A 220 -16.86 -2.06 17.95
CA MET A 220 -15.66 -1.26 18.12
C MET A 220 -15.96 0.04 18.85
N THR A 221 -15.07 0.43 19.77
CA THR A 221 -15.10 1.74 20.45
C THR A 221 -14.70 2.85 19.48
N ASP A 222 -14.99 4.11 19.84
CA ASP A 222 -14.59 5.26 19.00
C ASP A 222 -13.07 5.39 18.86
N VAL A 223 -12.33 5.01 19.90
CA VAL A 223 -10.86 5.01 19.87
C VAL A 223 -10.33 3.91 18.93
N GLU A 224 -10.88 2.70 18.99
CA GLU A 224 -10.54 1.62 18.07
C GLU A 224 -10.87 2.01 16.62
N LEU A 225 -12.06 2.58 16.38
CA LEU A 225 -12.45 3.06 15.06
C LEU A 225 -11.48 4.13 14.54
N ARG A 226 -11.17 5.15 15.36
CA ARG A 226 -10.22 6.21 14.98
C ARG A 226 -8.87 5.63 14.58
N ASP A 227 -8.32 4.70 15.36
CA ASP A 227 -7.02 4.10 15.12
C ASP A 227 -7.01 3.26 13.83
N GLU A 228 -8.09 2.52 13.56
CA GLU A 228 -8.21 1.74 12.33
C GLU A 228 -8.48 2.61 11.11
N LEU A 229 -9.31 3.65 11.21
CA LEU A 229 -9.52 4.61 10.12
C LEU A 229 -8.23 5.32 9.75
N MET A 230 -7.43 5.72 10.76
CA MET A 230 -6.11 6.31 10.53
C MET A 230 -5.15 5.31 9.86
N THR A 231 -5.20 4.05 10.29
CA THR A 231 -4.43 2.96 9.68
C THR A 231 -4.78 2.79 8.21
N LEU A 232 -6.06 2.75 7.86
CA LEU A 232 -6.54 2.63 6.48
C LEU A 232 -6.14 3.83 5.62
N LEU A 233 -6.27 5.05 6.14
CA LEU A 233 -5.86 6.28 5.44
C LEU A 233 -4.36 6.30 5.16
N LEU A 234 -3.54 5.95 6.15
CA LEU A 234 -2.09 6.00 6.01
C LEU A 234 -1.56 4.89 5.09
N ALA A 235 -2.05 3.66 5.30
CA ALA A 235 -1.55 2.49 4.57
C ALA A 235 -2.12 2.40 3.14
N GLY A 236 -3.34 2.89 2.91
CA GLY A 236 -4.07 2.64 1.67
C GLY A 236 -3.61 3.48 0.47
N HIS A 237 -3.38 4.78 0.65
CA HIS A 237 -3.17 5.65 -0.52
C HIS A 237 -1.72 5.77 -0.97
N GLU A 238 -0.77 6.00 -0.07
CA GLU A 238 0.64 6.24 -0.43
C GLU A 238 1.30 5.01 -1.05
N THR A 239 1.00 3.84 -0.53
CA THR A 239 1.58 2.58 -0.99
C THR A 239 1.07 2.21 -2.38
N THR A 240 -0.23 2.28 -2.59
CA THR A 240 -0.88 1.97 -3.88
C THR A 240 -0.49 2.99 -4.94
N ALA A 241 -0.52 4.30 -4.62
CA ALA A 241 -0.07 5.34 -5.53
C ALA A 241 1.38 5.15 -6.00
N THR A 242 2.26 4.72 -5.11
CA THR A 242 3.66 4.43 -5.45
C THR A 242 3.77 3.22 -6.37
N ALA A 243 3.01 2.14 -6.11
CA ALA A 243 2.97 0.96 -6.97
C ALA A 243 2.46 1.28 -8.38
N ILE A 244 1.36 2.04 -8.48
CA ILE A 244 0.82 2.51 -9.78
C ILE A 244 1.84 3.37 -10.51
N THR A 245 2.53 4.29 -9.81
CA THR A 245 3.56 5.15 -10.43
C THR A 245 4.71 4.32 -11.01
N TRP A 246 5.15 3.26 -10.32
CA TRP A 246 6.17 2.34 -10.84
C TRP A 246 5.66 1.53 -12.04
N ALA A 247 4.41 1.06 -12.01
CA ALA A 247 3.81 0.36 -13.14
C ALA A 247 3.74 1.25 -14.39
N ILE A 248 3.29 2.50 -14.22
CA ILE A 248 3.25 3.51 -15.30
C ILE A 248 4.66 3.73 -15.86
N TYR A 249 5.68 3.85 -15.00
CA TYR A 249 7.07 3.99 -15.45
C TYR A 249 7.48 2.82 -16.34
N TRP A 250 7.34 1.58 -15.88
CA TRP A 250 7.78 0.41 -16.63
C TRP A 250 7.02 0.20 -17.94
N ILE A 251 5.71 0.42 -17.93
CA ILE A 251 4.88 0.34 -19.14
C ILE A 251 5.38 1.31 -20.22
N HIS A 252 5.72 2.55 -19.84
CA HIS A 252 6.16 3.55 -20.81
C HIS A 252 7.66 3.51 -21.10
N TYR A 253 8.46 2.98 -20.19
CA TYR A 253 9.91 2.82 -20.40
C TYR A 253 10.24 1.65 -21.34
N LEU A 254 9.36 0.65 -21.41
CA LEU A 254 9.53 -0.55 -22.24
C LEU A 254 8.44 -0.61 -23.33
N PRO A 255 8.70 -0.14 -24.56
CA PRO A 255 7.68 -0.09 -25.63
C PRO A 255 7.02 -1.44 -25.93
N ALA A 256 7.76 -2.54 -25.84
CA ALA A 256 7.23 -3.89 -26.07
C ALA A 256 6.19 -4.29 -25.00
N VAL A 257 6.42 -3.92 -23.74
CA VAL A 257 5.46 -4.14 -22.64
C VAL A 257 4.19 -3.31 -22.87
N LYS A 258 4.35 -2.04 -23.24
CA LYS A 258 3.22 -1.16 -23.55
C LYS A 258 2.39 -1.72 -24.70
N ALA A 259 3.03 -2.13 -25.80
CA ALA A 259 2.34 -2.67 -26.98
C ALA A 259 1.53 -3.93 -26.67
N LYS A 260 2.12 -4.90 -25.94
CA LYS A 260 1.41 -6.12 -25.52
C LYS A 260 0.20 -5.80 -24.63
N LEU A 261 0.37 -4.89 -23.65
CA LEU A 261 -0.73 -4.49 -22.77
C LEU A 261 -1.86 -3.80 -23.53
N LEU A 262 -1.53 -2.89 -24.45
CA LEU A 262 -2.55 -2.23 -25.28
C LEU A 262 -3.28 -3.22 -26.18
N THR A 263 -2.60 -4.23 -26.73
CA THR A 263 -3.23 -5.31 -27.49
C THR A 263 -4.19 -6.12 -26.62
N GLU A 264 -3.80 -6.45 -25.38
CA GLU A 264 -4.68 -7.15 -24.45
C GLU A 264 -5.89 -6.30 -24.05
N LEU A 265 -5.71 -5.02 -23.75
CA LEU A 265 -6.81 -4.10 -23.45
C LEU A 265 -7.76 -3.91 -24.64
N ALA A 266 -7.24 -3.89 -25.87
CA ALA A 266 -8.05 -3.78 -27.09
C ALA A 266 -8.86 -5.06 -27.41
N SER A 267 -8.49 -6.21 -26.83
CA SER A 267 -9.24 -7.46 -27.00
C SER A 267 -10.53 -7.52 -26.16
N LEU A 268 -10.72 -6.59 -25.24
CA LEU A 268 -11.94 -6.50 -24.45
C LEU A 268 -13.12 -6.07 -25.32
N GLU A 269 -14.32 -6.52 -24.97
CA GLU A 269 -15.57 -6.08 -25.61
C GLU A 269 -15.77 -4.56 -25.46
N LYS A 270 -16.67 -3.99 -26.27
CA LYS A 270 -16.94 -2.54 -26.24
C LYS A 270 -17.44 -2.02 -24.88
N GLN A 271 -18.00 -2.89 -24.07
CA GLN A 271 -18.45 -2.61 -22.69
C GLN A 271 -18.04 -3.78 -21.79
N PRO A 272 -16.75 -3.89 -21.45
CA PRO A 272 -16.32 -4.96 -20.57
C PRO A 272 -16.85 -4.73 -19.17
N ASP A 273 -17.25 -5.79 -18.49
CA ASP A 273 -17.43 -5.73 -17.06
C ASP A 273 -16.07 -5.47 -16.38
N LEU A 274 -16.08 -4.81 -15.23
CA LEU A 274 -14.84 -4.55 -14.46
C LEU A 274 -14.10 -5.83 -14.09
N GLY A 275 -14.83 -6.93 -13.92
CA GLY A 275 -14.27 -8.24 -13.67
C GLY A 275 -13.45 -8.76 -14.85
N ALA A 276 -13.84 -8.47 -16.10
CA ALA A 276 -13.05 -8.84 -17.27
C ALA A 276 -11.70 -8.11 -17.29
N ILE A 277 -11.69 -6.80 -16.98
CA ILE A 277 -10.46 -6.00 -16.91
C ILE A 277 -9.50 -6.56 -15.86
N VAL A 278 -9.97 -6.83 -14.65
CA VAL A 278 -9.09 -7.26 -13.56
C VAL A 278 -8.60 -8.70 -13.71
N ARG A 279 -9.20 -9.49 -14.60
CA ARG A 279 -8.76 -10.85 -14.95
C ARG A 279 -7.75 -10.89 -16.11
N LEU A 280 -7.47 -9.78 -16.77
CA LEU A 280 -6.51 -9.72 -17.88
C LEU A 280 -5.15 -10.27 -17.43
N PRO A 281 -4.63 -11.32 -18.08
CA PRO A 281 -3.42 -12.02 -17.63
C PRO A 281 -2.17 -11.14 -17.67
N TYR A 282 -1.99 -10.37 -18.75
CA TYR A 282 -0.77 -9.56 -18.92
C TYR A 282 -0.79 -8.32 -18.02
N LEU A 283 -1.96 -7.69 -17.82
CA LEU A 283 -2.14 -6.61 -16.85
C LEU A 283 -1.82 -7.11 -15.43
N ASN A 284 -2.28 -8.29 -15.05
CA ASN A 284 -1.93 -8.94 -13.79
C ASN A 284 -0.42 -9.15 -13.65
N ALA A 285 0.20 -9.69 -14.69
CA ALA A 285 1.63 -9.96 -14.73
C ALA A 285 2.46 -8.68 -14.56
N ILE A 286 2.05 -7.57 -15.19
CA ILE A 286 2.68 -6.24 -15.02
C ILE A 286 2.57 -5.76 -13.56
N CYS A 287 1.41 -5.88 -12.94
CA CYS A 287 1.24 -5.49 -11.54
C CYS A 287 2.13 -6.33 -10.61
N TYR A 288 2.19 -7.64 -10.82
CA TYR A 288 3.01 -8.54 -10.04
C TYR A 288 4.52 -8.27 -10.24
N GLU A 289 4.97 -8.09 -11.47
CA GLU A 289 6.36 -7.79 -11.77
C GLU A 289 6.78 -6.43 -11.22
N THR A 290 5.89 -5.45 -11.23
CA THR A 290 6.13 -4.14 -10.61
C THR A 290 6.40 -4.28 -9.11
N LEU A 291 5.57 -5.04 -8.41
CA LEU A 291 5.72 -5.30 -6.97
C LEU A 291 6.89 -6.23 -6.65
N ARG A 292 7.33 -7.06 -7.60
CA ARG A 292 8.52 -7.89 -7.46
C ARG A 292 9.80 -7.05 -7.53
N ILE A 293 9.95 -6.28 -8.62
CA ILE A 293 11.22 -5.58 -8.91
C ILE A 293 11.42 -4.41 -7.95
N TYR A 294 10.33 -3.69 -7.62
CA TYR A 294 10.31 -2.57 -6.69
C TYR A 294 9.22 -2.74 -5.64
N PRO A 295 9.38 -3.67 -4.70
CA PRO A 295 8.42 -3.83 -3.61
C PRO A 295 8.32 -2.54 -2.81
N ILE A 296 7.10 -2.16 -2.47
CA ILE A 296 6.85 -0.90 -1.73
C ILE A 296 7.47 -0.99 -0.34
N ALA A 297 7.27 -2.10 0.37
CA ALA A 297 7.99 -2.43 1.59
C ALA A 297 9.14 -3.39 1.27
N LEU A 298 10.35 -3.10 1.76
CA LEU A 298 11.52 -3.95 1.52
C LEU A 298 11.54 -5.21 2.39
N ILE A 299 10.88 -5.16 3.53
CA ILE A 299 10.71 -6.25 4.49
C ILE A 299 9.24 -6.37 4.88
N THR A 300 8.82 -7.53 5.35
CA THR A 300 7.53 -7.64 6.05
C THR A 300 7.57 -6.84 7.35
N LEU A 301 6.42 -6.62 7.99
CA LEU A 301 6.42 -6.14 9.37
C LEU A 301 7.25 -7.12 10.21
N PRO A 302 8.31 -6.64 10.92
CA PRO A 302 9.16 -7.51 11.70
C PRO A 302 8.40 -8.14 12.87
N ARG A 303 8.93 -9.24 13.39
CA ARG A 303 8.36 -10.01 14.50
C ARG A 303 9.40 -10.16 15.61
N ILE A 304 9.08 -9.75 16.82
CA ILE A 304 9.91 -10.02 17.99
C ILE A 304 9.61 -11.44 18.46
N LEU A 305 10.64 -12.25 18.60
CA LEU A 305 10.53 -13.61 19.10
C LEU A 305 10.37 -13.59 20.62
N LYS A 306 9.40 -14.36 21.14
CA LYS A 306 9.10 -14.44 22.59
C LYS A 306 9.78 -15.63 23.27
N VAL A 307 10.07 -16.67 22.51
CA VAL A 307 10.64 -17.94 23.00
C VAL A 307 11.85 -18.30 22.14
N PRO A 308 12.84 -19.06 22.65
CA PRO A 308 13.93 -19.53 21.82
C PRO A 308 13.39 -20.42 20.69
N MET A 309 13.91 -20.25 19.48
CA MET A 309 13.49 -21.07 18.33
C MET A 309 14.67 -21.36 17.42
N GLU A 310 14.70 -22.59 16.92
CA GLU A 310 15.53 -22.95 15.79
C GLU A 310 14.73 -22.82 14.49
N ILE A 311 15.23 -22.03 13.56
CA ILE A 311 14.58 -21.76 12.27
C ILE A 311 15.65 -21.83 11.18
N GLY A 312 15.51 -22.77 10.25
CA GLY A 312 16.45 -22.96 9.14
C GLY A 312 17.87 -23.30 9.59
N GLY A 313 18.05 -23.98 10.72
CA GLY A 313 19.34 -24.30 11.32
C GLY A 313 19.99 -23.15 12.08
N TYR A 314 19.32 -22.00 12.20
CA TYR A 314 19.78 -20.87 13.01
C TYR A 314 19.08 -20.87 14.37
N GLN A 315 19.83 -20.67 15.44
CA GLN A 315 19.28 -20.48 16.79
C GLN A 315 18.97 -19.00 17.01
N PHE A 316 17.73 -18.69 17.40
CA PHE A 316 17.28 -17.35 17.72
C PHE A 316 16.84 -17.28 19.18
N GLU A 317 17.40 -16.34 19.90
CA GLU A 317 17.01 -16.04 21.28
C GLU A 317 15.76 -15.16 21.36
N PRO A 318 15.04 -15.17 22.49
CA PRO A 318 13.98 -14.21 22.75
C PRO A 318 14.46 -12.77 22.50
N GLU A 319 13.56 -11.89 22.16
CA GLU A 319 13.80 -10.48 21.75
C GLU A 319 14.51 -10.32 20.39
N SER A 320 14.84 -11.40 19.68
CA SER A 320 15.30 -11.31 18.28
C SER A 320 14.20 -10.77 17.38
N LEU A 321 14.51 -9.75 16.57
CA LEU A 321 13.58 -9.22 15.56
C LEU A 321 13.82 -9.94 14.22
N LEU A 322 12.89 -10.79 13.83
CA LEU A 322 12.94 -11.49 12.56
C LEU A 322 12.26 -10.64 11.48
N ALA A 323 12.99 -10.37 10.40
CA ALA A 323 12.56 -9.53 9.29
C ALA A 323 12.66 -10.28 7.96
N PRO A 324 11.64 -11.05 7.54
CA PRO A 324 11.58 -11.61 6.19
C PRO A 324 11.75 -10.51 5.15
N CYS A 325 12.76 -10.66 4.28
CA CYS A 325 13.15 -9.59 3.37
C CYS A 325 12.56 -9.80 1.98
N ILE A 326 11.43 -9.13 1.71
CA ILE A 326 10.72 -9.16 0.44
C ILE A 326 11.68 -8.84 -0.72
N TYR A 327 12.41 -7.74 -0.61
CA TYR A 327 13.32 -7.28 -1.66
C TYR A 327 14.41 -8.30 -1.99
N LEU A 328 15.05 -8.89 -0.97
CA LEU A 328 16.14 -9.83 -1.23
C LEU A 328 15.64 -11.13 -1.88
N VAL A 329 14.50 -11.66 -1.42
CA VAL A 329 13.88 -12.84 -2.06
C VAL A 329 13.49 -12.55 -3.51
N HIS A 330 12.83 -11.42 -3.75
CA HIS A 330 12.39 -11.03 -5.09
C HIS A 330 13.53 -10.70 -6.05
N GLN A 331 14.77 -10.63 -5.55
CA GLN A 331 15.97 -10.38 -6.35
C GLN A 331 16.90 -11.60 -6.44
N ARG A 332 16.46 -12.77 -5.99
CA ARG A 332 17.22 -14.01 -6.08
C ARG A 332 17.30 -14.51 -7.52
N PRO A 333 18.50 -14.76 -8.10
CA PRO A 333 18.63 -15.22 -9.49
C PRO A 333 18.17 -16.67 -9.69
N ASP A 334 18.24 -17.50 -8.64
CA ASP A 334 17.75 -18.88 -8.63
C ASP A 334 16.22 -18.98 -8.73
N LEU A 335 15.49 -17.97 -8.21
CA LEU A 335 14.04 -17.88 -8.29
C LEU A 335 13.58 -17.05 -9.50
N TYR A 336 14.29 -15.98 -9.77
CA TYR A 336 13.97 -14.99 -10.81
C TYR A 336 15.18 -14.79 -11.73
N PRO A 337 15.34 -15.57 -12.79
CA PRO A 337 16.38 -15.33 -13.78
C PRO A 337 16.37 -13.87 -14.25
N GLU A 338 17.55 -13.24 -14.35
CA GLU A 338 17.68 -11.81 -14.64
C GLU A 338 16.83 -10.93 -13.69
N PRO A 339 17.06 -10.98 -12.38
CA PRO A 339 16.15 -10.41 -11.38
C PRO A 339 16.02 -8.88 -11.45
N THR A 340 16.95 -8.20 -12.13
CA THR A 340 16.93 -6.74 -12.34
C THR A 340 16.21 -6.32 -13.62
N THR A 341 15.85 -7.27 -14.47
CA THR A 341 15.09 -7.04 -15.72
C THR A 341 13.60 -7.09 -15.43
N PHE A 342 12.85 -6.07 -15.88
CA PHE A 342 11.39 -6.07 -15.80
C PHE A 342 10.83 -6.97 -16.88
N ARG A 343 10.27 -8.11 -16.50
CA ARG A 343 9.75 -9.15 -17.38
C ARG A 343 8.43 -9.70 -16.82
N PRO A 344 7.29 -9.13 -17.21
CA PRO A 344 5.97 -9.59 -16.76
C PRO A 344 5.70 -11.07 -17.07
N GLU A 345 6.21 -11.56 -18.20
CA GLU A 345 6.01 -12.92 -18.70
C GLU A 345 6.35 -14.00 -17.68
N ARG A 346 7.27 -13.75 -16.75
CA ARG A 346 7.61 -14.71 -15.68
C ARG A 346 6.42 -15.13 -14.83
N PHE A 347 5.43 -14.25 -14.68
CA PHE A 347 4.19 -14.53 -13.94
C PHE A 347 3.12 -15.21 -14.79
N LEU A 348 3.33 -15.32 -16.10
CA LEU A 348 2.54 -16.15 -17.02
C LEU A 348 3.13 -17.56 -17.17
N GLU A 349 4.44 -17.67 -17.05
CA GLU A 349 5.21 -18.90 -17.26
C GLU A 349 5.25 -19.79 -16.01
N ARG A 350 5.21 -19.17 -14.81
CA ARG A 350 5.37 -19.88 -13.54
C ARG A 350 4.48 -19.27 -12.43
N GLN A 351 3.95 -20.14 -11.60
CA GLN A 351 3.39 -19.76 -10.30
C GLN A 351 4.47 -19.79 -9.24
N PHE A 352 4.56 -18.73 -8.44
CA PHE A 352 5.47 -18.63 -7.30
C PHE A 352 4.75 -18.98 -6.01
N SER A 353 5.44 -19.65 -5.09
CA SER A 353 4.89 -19.92 -3.77
C SER A 353 4.70 -18.63 -2.97
N PRO A 354 3.84 -18.64 -1.90
CA PRO A 354 3.65 -17.48 -1.02
C PRO A 354 4.91 -17.06 -0.25
N TYR A 355 5.99 -17.80 -0.33
CA TYR A 355 7.27 -17.53 0.31
C TYR A 355 8.35 -17.09 -0.68
N GLU A 356 8.13 -17.34 -1.97
CA GLU A 356 8.94 -16.83 -3.07
C GLU A 356 8.46 -15.45 -3.54
N TYR A 357 7.11 -15.23 -3.58
CA TYR A 357 6.49 -13.97 -3.98
C TYR A 357 5.49 -13.50 -2.92
N PHE A 358 5.89 -12.53 -2.10
CA PHE A 358 5.08 -12.05 -0.97
C PHE A 358 5.15 -10.51 -0.77
N PRO A 359 4.84 -9.69 -1.80
CA PRO A 359 4.93 -8.23 -1.71
C PRO A 359 3.99 -7.64 -0.65
N PHE A 360 2.97 -8.39 -0.26
CA PHE A 360 1.97 -8.05 0.77
C PHE A 360 2.24 -8.75 2.12
N GLY A 361 3.43 -9.30 2.31
CA GLY A 361 3.72 -10.12 3.49
C GLY A 361 2.98 -11.45 3.48
N GLY A 362 2.88 -12.09 4.65
CA GLY A 362 2.30 -13.43 4.75
C GLY A 362 1.72 -13.75 6.13
N SER A 363 1.09 -14.92 6.25
CA SER A 363 0.48 -15.44 7.46
C SER A 363 -0.64 -14.52 8.00
N ASN A 364 -0.88 -14.54 9.30
CA ASN A 364 -1.86 -13.70 9.99
C ASN A 364 -1.59 -12.19 9.88
N ARG A 365 -0.39 -11.79 9.44
CA ARG A 365 0.03 -10.38 9.23
C ARG A 365 0.01 -9.95 7.75
N ARG A 366 -0.51 -10.80 6.86
CA ARG A 366 -0.68 -10.43 5.46
C ARG A 366 -1.56 -9.19 5.35
N CYS A 367 -1.19 -8.28 4.45
CA CYS A 367 -1.94 -7.05 4.18
C CYS A 367 -3.42 -7.32 3.92
N ILE A 368 -4.31 -6.67 4.67
CA ILE A 368 -5.77 -6.84 4.53
C ILE A 368 -6.27 -6.22 3.23
N GLY A 369 -5.63 -5.11 2.78
CA GLY A 369 -5.96 -4.40 1.56
C GLY A 369 -5.29 -4.95 0.29
N ALA A 370 -4.66 -6.15 0.32
CA ALA A 370 -3.90 -6.67 -0.83
C ALA A 370 -4.75 -6.82 -2.10
N ALA A 371 -5.98 -7.34 -1.96
CA ALA A 371 -6.92 -7.49 -3.07
C ALA A 371 -7.35 -6.12 -3.61
N PHE A 372 -7.68 -5.18 -2.71
CA PHE A 372 -8.06 -3.83 -3.06
C PHE A 372 -6.93 -3.07 -3.78
N ALA A 373 -5.71 -3.13 -3.28
CA ALA A 373 -4.55 -2.49 -3.90
C ALA A 373 -4.29 -3.01 -5.32
N LEU A 374 -4.34 -4.32 -5.54
CA LEU A 374 -4.20 -4.90 -6.88
C LEU A 374 -5.37 -4.53 -7.78
N TYR A 375 -6.58 -4.48 -7.25
CA TYR A 375 -7.77 -4.07 -7.97
C TYR A 375 -7.65 -2.61 -8.43
N GLU A 376 -7.28 -1.70 -7.52
CA GLU A 376 -7.03 -0.29 -7.80
C GLU A 376 -5.91 -0.13 -8.84
N MET A 377 -4.77 -0.81 -8.68
CA MET A 377 -3.68 -0.75 -9.66
C MET A 377 -4.15 -1.08 -11.07
N LYS A 378 -4.88 -2.18 -11.24
CA LYS A 378 -5.35 -2.64 -12.55
C LYS A 378 -6.33 -1.67 -13.18
N LEU A 379 -7.32 -1.22 -12.43
CA LEU A 379 -8.36 -0.31 -12.96
C LEU A 379 -7.80 1.07 -13.28
N VAL A 380 -6.94 1.62 -12.43
CA VAL A 380 -6.27 2.91 -12.71
C VAL A 380 -5.41 2.79 -13.98
N LEU A 381 -4.59 1.73 -14.09
CA LEU A 381 -3.74 1.52 -15.28
C LEU A 381 -4.57 1.35 -16.55
N ALA A 382 -5.60 0.50 -16.50
CA ALA A 382 -6.49 0.27 -17.65
C ALA A 382 -7.19 1.56 -18.06
N THR A 383 -7.77 2.31 -17.11
CA THR A 383 -8.46 3.59 -17.38
C THR A 383 -7.51 4.60 -18.02
N LEU A 384 -6.32 4.80 -17.45
CA LEU A 384 -5.35 5.77 -17.97
C LEU A 384 -4.87 5.41 -19.37
N LEU A 385 -4.52 4.14 -19.62
CA LEU A 385 -3.96 3.70 -20.90
C LEU A 385 -4.97 3.64 -22.05
N THR A 386 -6.24 3.44 -21.72
CA THR A 386 -7.31 3.42 -22.75
C THR A 386 -7.85 4.81 -23.05
N ARG A 387 -7.74 5.76 -22.10
CA ARG A 387 -8.29 7.10 -22.25
C ARG A 387 -7.29 8.15 -22.72
N TYR A 388 -6.00 8.01 -22.33
CA TYR A 388 -5.01 9.05 -22.53
C TYR A 388 -3.78 8.53 -23.29
N GLU A 389 -3.34 9.32 -24.26
CA GLU A 389 -2.03 9.14 -24.86
C GLU A 389 -0.97 9.72 -23.94
N LEU A 390 -0.20 8.82 -23.29
CA LEU A 390 0.85 9.18 -22.32
C LEU A 390 2.22 8.77 -22.85
N THR A 391 3.20 9.66 -22.63
CA THR A 391 4.63 9.40 -22.94
C THR A 391 5.51 9.84 -21.78
N LEU A 392 6.67 9.18 -21.59
CA LEU A 392 7.68 9.68 -20.65
C LEU A 392 8.27 10.98 -21.15
N ALA A 393 8.42 11.96 -20.24
CA ALA A 393 9.10 13.21 -20.52
C ALA A 393 10.63 13.07 -20.54
N GLU A 394 11.15 12.03 -19.88
CA GLU A 394 12.59 11.77 -19.74
C GLU A 394 12.86 10.28 -20.02
N THR A 395 13.90 9.99 -20.81
CA THR A 395 14.30 8.61 -21.12
C THR A 395 15.33 8.03 -20.14
N LYS A 396 15.85 8.85 -19.21
CA LYS A 396 16.81 8.38 -18.21
C LYS A 396 16.17 7.39 -17.24
N PRO A 397 16.88 6.29 -16.86
CA PRO A 397 16.36 5.35 -15.90
C PRO A 397 16.02 6.00 -14.56
N VAL A 398 14.83 5.72 -14.05
CA VAL A 398 14.39 6.18 -12.72
C VAL A 398 14.84 5.16 -11.68
N VAL A 399 15.54 5.63 -10.66
CA VAL A 399 16.06 4.78 -9.58
C VAL A 399 15.16 4.85 -8.34
N PRO A 400 15.04 3.75 -7.59
CA PRO A 400 14.28 3.76 -6.33
C PRO A 400 15.04 4.53 -5.25
N ILE A 401 14.30 5.30 -4.46
CA ILE A 401 14.78 5.94 -3.23
C ILE A 401 13.90 5.56 -2.06
N ARG A 402 14.51 5.52 -0.87
CA ARG A 402 13.78 5.30 0.38
C ARG A 402 12.99 6.56 0.77
N ARG A 403 11.73 6.37 1.17
CA ARG A 403 10.84 7.37 1.74
C ARG A 403 10.17 6.79 2.98
N GLY A 404 10.66 7.15 4.17
CA GLY A 404 10.19 6.53 5.40
C GLY A 404 10.43 5.01 5.39
N VAL A 405 9.36 4.23 5.48
CA VAL A 405 9.39 2.74 5.44
C VAL A 405 9.17 2.17 4.03
N THR A 406 8.88 3.01 3.03
CA THR A 406 8.60 2.61 1.66
C THR A 406 9.72 2.98 0.69
N THR A 407 9.66 2.45 -0.53
CA THR A 407 10.52 2.83 -1.66
C THR A 407 9.69 3.47 -2.77
N ALA A 408 10.17 4.58 -3.34
CA ALA A 408 9.47 5.31 -4.37
C ALA A 408 10.43 5.74 -5.49
N PRO A 409 9.95 6.10 -6.68
CA PRO A 409 10.78 6.62 -7.77
C PRO A 409 11.41 7.97 -7.40
N LYS A 410 12.73 8.11 -7.59
CA LYS A 410 13.47 9.36 -7.37
C LYS A 410 12.97 10.45 -8.31
N GLY A 411 12.59 11.60 -7.76
CA GLY A 411 12.06 12.71 -8.54
C GLY A 411 10.62 12.53 -9.05
N GLY A 412 10.00 11.38 -8.78
CA GLY A 412 8.74 10.97 -9.40
C GLY A 412 8.92 10.69 -10.90
N VAL A 413 8.03 9.91 -11.47
CA VAL A 413 7.99 9.70 -12.92
C VAL A 413 7.38 10.94 -13.57
N LYS A 414 8.02 11.51 -14.61
CA LYS A 414 7.47 12.63 -15.37
C LYS A 414 6.84 12.12 -16.66
N LEU A 415 5.57 12.47 -16.86
CA LEU A 415 4.80 12.17 -18.07
C LEU A 415 4.44 13.44 -18.83
N ILE A 416 4.11 13.25 -20.10
CA ILE A 416 3.42 14.21 -20.96
C ILE A 416 2.12 13.56 -21.40
N ALA A 417 0.97 14.18 -21.12
CA ALA A 417 -0.30 13.82 -21.70
C ALA A 417 -0.48 14.55 -23.03
N LYS A 418 -0.63 13.81 -24.12
CA LYS A 418 -0.77 14.38 -25.48
C LYS A 418 -2.21 14.62 -25.89
N GLY A 419 -3.16 13.98 -25.20
CA GLY A 419 -4.58 14.11 -25.44
C GLY A 419 -5.34 12.89 -24.96
N GLN A 420 -6.64 12.91 -25.15
CA GLN A 420 -7.50 11.75 -24.98
C GLN A 420 -7.55 10.98 -26.30
N HIS A 421 -7.58 9.66 -26.23
CA HIS A 421 -7.89 8.86 -27.40
C HIS A 421 -9.30 9.21 -27.90
N SER A 422 -9.49 9.38 -29.22
CA SER A 422 -10.80 9.64 -29.81
C SER A 422 -11.80 8.59 -29.32
N ALA A 423 -12.97 9.04 -28.84
CA ALA A 423 -13.98 8.24 -28.14
C ALA A 423 -14.57 7.04 -28.93
N VAL A 424 -14.06 6.75 -30.13
CA VAL A 424 -14.64 5.80 -31.07
C VAL A 424 -14.27 4.34 -30.81
N SER A 425 -13.34 4.02 -29.94
CA SER A 425 -12.82 2.65 -29.88
C SER A 425 -12.43 2.07 -28.51
N THR A 426 -12.74 2.73 -27.38
CA THR A 426 -12.30 2.17 -26.10
C THR A 426 -13.45 1.64 -25.25
N PRO A 427 -13.41 0.34 -24.90
CA PRO A 427 -14.49 -0.35 -24.18
C PRO A 427 -14.77 0.19 -22.77
N ILE A 428 -13.75 0.76 -22.11
CA ILE A 428 -13.85 1.25 -20.71
C ILE A 428 -14.56 2.60 -20.61
N ALA A 429 -14.69 3.31 -21.74
CA ALA A 429 -15.30 4.65 -21.83
C ALA A 429 -16.75 4.73 -21.34
N SER A 430 -17.51 3.65 -21.46
CA SER A 430 -18.94 3.62 -21.10
C SER A 430 -19.20 3.28 -19.64
N LEU A 431 -18.22 2.70 -18.92
CA LEU A 431 -18.38 2.31 -17.51
C LEU A 431 -18.40 3.50 -16.54
N CYS A 432 -17.95 4.66 -16.98
CA CYS A 432 -17.88 5.86 -16.14
C CYS A 432 -19.04 6.85 -16.41
N GLN A 433 -19.99 6.53 -17.28
CA GLN A 433 -21.10 7.40 -17.68
C GLN A 433 -22.45 7.05 -17.03
N THR A 434 -22.52 5.98 -16.26
CA THR A 434 -23.68 5.60 -15.44
C THR A 434 -23.45 5.93 -13.99
#